data_866a7c8e5ff17b4f9e3d50e95cb2b554
#
_entry.id   866a7c8e5ff17b4f9e3d50e95cb2b554
#
_cell.length_a   1.000
_cell.length_b   1.000
_cell.length_c   1.000
_cell.angle_alpha   90.00
_cell.angle_beta   90.00
_cell.angle_gamma   90.00
#
_symmetry.space_group_name_H-M   'P 1'
#
loop_
_entity.id
_entity.type
_entity.pdbx_description
1 polymer ?
#
loop_
_entity_poly.entity_id
_entity_poly.type
_entity_poly.pdbx_seq_one_letter_code
_entity_poly.pdbx_strand_id
1 'polypeptide(L)'
;MKGKLFIALMLSASFSASAADSVHWGYEGDGDPAHWGKLSPDFSLCETGKNQSPINIRQALNAQHDPLQLAFQSGTQQIINNGHTIQVNVGPGNTLLLDNETFTLQQFHFHAPSENEIDGKQFPLEGHFVYKNADGALTVIALMFQEGAANLPLATAWQQIPARVDQVEDVRTPIAIQALLPTSLNYYRFSGSLTTPPCSEGIRWLVLENPVTASAEQINQFSSVMHHANNRPIQPLNGRIIIH
;
A
#
# COMPACT_ATOMS: atom_id res chain seq x y z
N MET A 1 9.91 54.48 -54.86
CA MET A 1 9.80 53.06 -54.52
C MET A 1 9.15 52.98 -53.15
N LYS A 2 7.88 52.54 -53.07
CA LYS A 2 7.13 52.46 -51.78
C LYS A 2 7.18 51.02 -51.29
N GLY A 3 7.93 50.77 -50.21
CA GLY A 3 7.96 49.46 -49.57
C GLY A 3 6.71 49.24 -48.70
N LYS A 4 6.00 48.15 -48.93
CA LYS A 4 4.84 47.72 -48.16
C LYS A 4 5.36 46.78 -47.03
N LEU A 5 5.16 47.19 -45.79
CA LEU A 5 5.46 46.42 -44.59
C LEU A 5 4.25 45.47 -44.34
N PHE A 6 4.46 44.15 -44.43
CA PHE A 6 3.51 43.16 -44.03
C PHE A 6 3.74 42.82 -42.57
N ILE A 7 2.79 43.15 -41.70
CA ILE A 7 2.77 42.72 -40.29
C ILE A 7 2.02 41.38 -40.25
N ALA A 8 2.76 40.32 -39.98
CA ALA A 8 2.15 39.01 -39.73
C ALA A 8 1.69 38.94 -38.26
N LEU A 9 0.38 38.87 -38.06
CA LEU A 9 -0.25 38.69 -36.76
C LEU A 9 -0.17 37.20 -36.40
N MET A 10 0.75 36.83 -35.47
CA MET A 10 0.78 35.50 -34.91
C MET A 10 -0.33 35.35 -33.84
N LEU A 11 -1.35 34.57 -34.15
CA LEU A 11 -2.38 34.13 -33.20
C LEU A 11 -1.78 33.04 -32.32
N SER A 12 -1.38 33.37 -31.09
CA SER A 12 -1.00 32.39 -30.08
C SER A 12 -2.26 31.75 -29.51
N ALA A 13 -2.54 30.52 -29.93
CA ALA A 13 -3.57 29.69 -29.32
C ALA A 13 -3.04 29.19 -27.95
N SER A 14 -3.54 29.79 -26.88
CA SER A 14 -3.31 29.30 -25.53
C SER A 14 -4.11 28.02 -25.32
N PHE A 15 -3.47 26.86 -25.37
CA PHE A 15 -4.06 25.61 -24.89
C PHE A 15 -4.12 25.67 -23.36
N SER A 16 -5.30 25.92 -22.82
CA SER A 16 -5.56 25.68 -21.40
C SER A 16 -5.55 24.16 -21.19
N ALA A 17 -4.50 23.62 -20.61
CA ALA A 17 -4.51 22.27 -20.07
C ALA A 17 -5.50 22.28 -18.91
N SER A 18 -6.69 21.70 -19.09
CA SER A 18 -7.56 21.31 -18.00
C SER A 18 -6.79 20.29 -17.17
N ALA A 19 -6.45 20.64 -15.93
CA ALA A 19 -6.09 19.62 -14.94
C ALA A 19 -7.32 18.70 -14.84
N ALA A 20 -7.16 17.43 -15.20
CA ALA A 20 -8.19 16.43 -14.94
C ALA A 20 -8.35 16.39 -13.43
N ASP A 21 -9.54 16.73 -12.91
CA ASP A 21 -9.86 16.55 -11.50
C ASP A 21 -9.63 15.08 -11.18
N SER A 22 -8.72 14.82 -10.24
CA SER A 22 -8.46 13.46 -9.77
C SER A 22 -9.75 12.93 -9.13
N VAL A 23 -10.25 11.80 -9.63
CA VAL A 23 -11.46 11.18 -9.10
C VAL A 23 -11.26 10.87 -7.63
N HIS A 24 -12.04 11.51 -6.79
CA HIS A 24 -11.97 11.30 -5.34
C HIS A 24 -12.62 9.97 -4.97
N TRP A 25 -11.91 9.17 -4.17
CA TRP A 25 -12.38 7.92 -3.60
C TRP A 25 -12.04 7.89 -2.10
N GLY A 26 -12.70 7.02 -1.35
CA GLY A 26 -12.49 6.89 0.09
C GLY A 26 -13.00 5.55 0.59
N TYR A 27 -13.29 5.49 1.88
CA TYR A 27 -13.78 4.27 2.53
C TYR A 27 -15.20 4.41 3.06
N GLU A 28 -15.84 5.56 2.86
CA GLU A 28 -17.18 5.87 3.34
C GLU A 28 -18.03 6.59 2.26
N GLY A 29 -19.37 6.47 2.38
CA GLY A 29 -20.32 7.15 1.52
C GLY A 29 -20.22 6.73 0.04
N ASP A 30 -20.47 7.66 -0.87
CA ASP A 30 -20.52 7.40 -2.32
C ASP A 30 -19.14 7.05 -2.92
N GLY A 31 -18.06 7.33 -2.16
CA GLY A 31 -16.68 7.01 -2.54
C GLY A 31 -16.14 5.72 -1.94
N ASP A 32 -16.97 4.91 -1.28
CA ASP A 32 -16.56 3.69 -0.58
C ASP A 32 -16.16 2.53 -1.53
N PRO A 33 -15.57 1.45 -1.01
CA PRO A 33 -15.12 0.31 -1.80
C PRO A 33 -16.20 -0.35 -2.69
N ALA A 34 -17.48 -0.28 -2.31
CA ALA A 34 -18.57 -0.84 -3.10
C ALA A 34 -18.85 -0.03 -4.39
N HIS A 35 -18.41 1.21 -4.42
CA HIS A 35 -18.63 2.14 -5.52
C HIS A 35 -17.39 2.40 -6.38
N TRP A 36 -16.19 2.05 -5.92
CA TRP A 36 -14.93 2.37 -6.61
C TRP A 36 -14.94 2.08 -8.11
N GLY A 37 -15.42 0.90 -8.53
CA GLY A 37 -15.45 0.51 -9.95
C GLY A 37 -16.31 1.39 -10.84
N LYS A 38 -17.19 2.20 -10.25
CA LYS A 38 -18.11 3.11 -10.95
C LYS A 38 -17.67 4.58 -10.93
N LEU A 39 -16.69 4.92 -10.08
CA LEU A 39 -16.21 6.30 -9.95
C LEU A 39 -15.43 6.76 -11.18
N SER A 40 -14.73 5.86 -11.84
CA SER A 40 -13.96 6.13 -13.06
C SER A 40 -13.85 4.88 -13.92
N PRO A 41 -13.82 5.00 -15.26
CA PRO A 41 -13.45 3.89 -16.15
C PRO A 41 -12.10 3.25 -15.80
N ASP A 42 -11.13 4.03 -15.30
CA ASP A 42 -9.82 3.56 -14.88
C ASP A 42 -9.89 2.66 -13.64
N PHE A 43 -10.96 2.74 -12.86
CA PHE A 43 -11.19 1.96 -11.65
C PHE A 43 -12.05 0.71 -11.89
N SER A 44 -12.40 0.41 -13.14
CA SER A 44 -13.31 -0.70 -13.49
C SER A 44 -12.89 -2.06 -12.93
N LEU A 45 -11.57 -2.30 -12.75
CA LEU A 45 -11.06 -3.53 -12.14
C LEU A 45 -11.47 -3.69 -10.68
N CYS A 46 -11.80 -2.61 -9.96
CA CYS A 46 -12.28 -2.70 -8.59
C CYS A 46 -13.62 -3.47 -8.49
N GLU A 47 -14.43 -3.47 -9.57
CA GLU A 47 -15.71 -4.19 -9.66
C GLU A 47 -15.61 -5.47 -10.51
N THR A 48 -14.87 -5.43 -11.63
CA THR A 48 -14.88 -6.51 -12.62
C THR A 48 -13.72 -7.48 -12.49
N GLY A 49 -12.65 -7.10 -11.76
CA GLY A 49 -11.46 -7.91 -11.57
C GLY A 49 -11.74 -9.27 -10.91
N LYS A 50 -10.94 -10.27 -11.26
CA LYS A 50 -11.11 -11.66 -10.77
C LYS A 50 -9.99 -12.12 -9.84
N ASN A 51 -8.87 -11.41 -9.84
CA ASN A 51 -7.73 -11.66 -8.95
C ASN A 51 -7.56 -10.51 -7.94
N GLN A 52 -8.65 -10.14 -7.28
CA GLN A 52 -8.70 -8.99 -6.40
C GLN A 52 -8.21 -9.30 -4.99
N SER A 53 -7.61 -8.30 -4.34
CA SER A 53 -7.20 -8.28 -2.92
C SER A 53 -8.02 -7.24 -2.15
N PRO A 54 -8.13 -7.39 -0.81
CA PRO A 54 -7.58 -8.46 0.04
C PRO A 54 -8.38 -9.76 -0.04
N ILE A 55 -7.88 -10.84 0.60
CA ILE A 55 -8.57 -12.12 0.68
C ILE A 55 -8.58 -12.69 2.10
N ASN A 56 -9.45 -13.67 2.33
CA ASN A 56 -9.34 -14.54 3.49
C ASN A 56 -8.44 -15.74 3.14
N ILE A 57 -7.28 -15.81 3.77
CA ILE A 57 -6.30 -16.88 3.59
C ILE A 57 -6.80 -18.12 4.33
N ARG A 58 -7.21 -19.14 3.56
CA ARG A 58 -7.67 -20.43 4.09
C ARG A 58 -7.17 -21.56 3.20
N GLN A 59 -6.96 -22.73 3.77
CA GLN A 59 -6.63 -23.96 3.04
C GLN A 59 -5.42 -23.77 2.10
N ALA A 60 -4.39 -23.08 2.58
CA ALA A 60 -3.15 -22.94 1.84
C ALA A 60 -2.53 -24.31 1.58
N LEU A 61 -2.03 -24.51 0.37
CA LEU A 61 -1.31 -25.71 0.01
C LEU A 61 0.12 -25.62 0.51
N ASN A 62 0.58 -26.65 1.20
CA ASN A 62 1.98 -26.74 1.59
C ASN A 62 2.85 -26.94 0.34
N ALA A 63 3.72 -25.99 0.07
CA ALA A 63 4.64 -26.00 -1.07
C ALA A 63 6.03 -25.55 -0.59
N GLN A 64 7.06 -26.17 -1.15
CA GLN A 64 8.40 -25.67 -0.91
C GLN A 64 8.59 -24.36 -1.70
N HIS A 65 8.86 -23.28 -1.00
CA HIS A 65 9.28 -22.02 -1.58
C HIS A 65 10.52 -21.50 -0.84
N ASP A 66 11.28 -20.65 -1.53
CA ASP A 66 12.49 -20.10 -0.95
C ASP A 66 12.15 -19.13 0.20
N PRO A 67 12.97 -19.11 1.26
CA PRO A 67 12.87 -18.09 2.31
C PRO A 67 13.00 -16.68 1.73
N LEU A 68 12.28 -15.72 2.30
CA LEU A 68 12.41 -14.31 1.92
C LEU A 68 13.82 -13.81 2.21
N GLN A 69 14.48 -13.29 1.19
CA GLN A 69 15.80 -12.67 1.32
C GLN A 69 15.65 -11.16 1.28
N LEU A 70 15.68 -10.55 2.45
CA LEU A 70 15.50 -9.11 2.65
C LEU A 70 16.82 -8.46 2.99
N ALA A 71 17.11 -7.30 2.40
CA ALA A 71 18.20 -6.44 2.79
C ALA A 71 17.69 -5.03 3.07
N PHE A 72 18.19 -4.43 4.15
CA PHE A 72 17.84 -3.07 4.57
C PHE A 72 19.12 -2.25 4.69
N GLN A 73 19.32 -1.32 3.75
CA GLN A 73 20.54 -0.51 3.65
C GLN A 73 20.32 0.97 3.89
N SER A 74 19.10 1.45 3.67
CA SER A 74 18.78 2.86 3.86
C SER A 74 17.59 3.03 4.81
N GLY A 75 17.54 4.22 5.42
CA GLY A 75 16.48 4.57 6.35
C GLY A 75 15.22 5.09 5.66
N THR A 76 14.25 5.37 6.50
CA THR A 76 13.01 6.07 6.16
C THR A 76 13.31 7.54 5.84
N GLN A 77 12.60 8.11 4.86
CA GLN A 77 12.83 9.47 4.37
C GLN A 77 11.69 10.41 4.71
N GLN A 78 10.48 10.03 4.40
CA GLN A 78 9.29 10.87 4.58
C GLN A 78 8.15 10.06 5.18
N ILE A 79 7.33 10.73 5.97
CA ILE A 79 6.06 10.22 6.47
C ILE A 79 4.93 11.11 5.96
N ILE A 80 3.86 10.51 5.48
CA ILE A 80 2.78 11.17 4.76
C ILE A 80 1.45 10.72 5.36
N ASN A 81 0.60 11.68 5.66
CA ASN A 81 -0.83 11.43 5.82
C ASN A 81 -1.51 11.80 4.50
N ASN A 82 -1.87 10.82 3.68
CA ASN A 82 -2.49 11.05 2.37
C ASN A 82 -4.02 10.96 2.40
N GLY A 83 -4.62 10.96 3.59
CA GLY A 83 -6.08 10.83 3.78
C GLY A 83 -6.61 9.40 3.68
N HIS A 84 -5.85 8.49 3.09
CA HIS A 84 -6.22 7.08 2.92
C HIS A 84 -5.41 6.16 3.85
N THR A 85 -4.21 6.59 4.21
CA THR A 85 -3.31 5.89 5.15
C THR A 85 -2.18 6.81 5.62
N ILE A 86 -1.42 6.31 6.58
CA ILE A 86 -0.10 6.85 6.93
C ILE A 86 0.94 6.03 6.19
N GLN A 87 1.64 6.68 5.28
CA GLN A 87 2.66 6.10 4.43
C GLN A 87 4.06 6.58 4.81
N VAL A 88 5.02 5.68 4.79
CA VAL A 88 6.44 5.99 5.01
C VAL A 88 7.23 5.66 3.76
N ASN A 89 7.81 6.67 3.12
CA ASN A 89 8.72 6.52 2.01
C ASN A 89 10.12 6.15 2.51
N VAL A 90 10.81 5.31 1.75
CA VAL A 90 12.13 4.81 2.12
C VAL A 90 13.17 5.15 1.05
N GLY A 91 14.44 5.22 1.48
CA GLY A 91 15.56 5.41 0.57
C GLY A 91 15.88 4.15 -0.23
N PRO A 92 16.70 4.27 -1.28
CA PRO A 92 17.11 3.14 -2.12
C PRO A 92 18.00 2.14 -1.35
N GLY A 93 18.09 0.90 -1.86
CA GLY A 93 18.95 -0.14 -1.27
C GLY A 93 18.23 -1.09 -0.31
N ASN A 94 16.94 -0.88 -0.04
CA ASN A 94 16.11 -1.85 0.66
C ASN A 94 15.52 -2.82 -0.35
N THR A 95 15.92 -4.09 -0.33
CA THR A 95 15.58 -5.04 -1.39
C THR A 95 14.97 -6.33 -0.86
N LEU A 96 14.17 -6.96 -1.73
CA LEU A 96 13.68 -8.32 -1.63
C LEU A 96 14.17 -9.09 -2.85
N LEU A 97 14.81 -10.23 -2.67
CA LEU A 97 15.02 -11.21 -3.71
C LEU A 97 13.89 -12.25 -3.66
N LEU A 98 13.14 -12.38 -4.75
CA LEU A 98 12.02 -13.29 -4.90
C LEU A 98 12.03 -13.88 -6.31
N ASP A 99 11.96 -15.21 -6.45
CA ASP A 99 11.95 -15.91 -7.74
C ASP A 99 13.13 -15.52 -8.64
N ASN A 100 14.32 -15.30 -8.09
CA ASN A 100 15.52 -14.76 -8.76
C ASN A 100 15.37 -13.34 -9.34
N GLU A 101 14.34 -12.60 -8.95
CA GLU A 101 14.14 -11.19 -9.29
C GLU A 101 14.39 -10.31 -8.07
N THR A 102 15.05 -9.18 -8.28
CA THR A 102 15.26 -8.17 -7.23
C THR A 102 14.17 -7.12 -7.28
N PHE A 103 13.51 -6.91 -6.15
CA PHE A 103 12.51 -5.87 -5.93
C PHE A 103 13.06 -4.86 -4.92
N THR A 104 12.82 -3.57 -5.16
CA THR A 104 13.22 -2.48 -4.27
C THR A 104 12.02 -1.96 -3.49
N LEU A 105 12.15 -1.86 -2.17
CA LEU A 105 11.12 -1.28 -1.30
C LEU A 105 10.92 0.19 -1.66
N GLN A 106 9.69 0.56 -1.95
CA GLN A 106 9.31 1.93 -2.30
C GLN A 106 8.78 2.68 -1.07
N GLN A 107 7.87 2.04 -0.35
CA GLN A 107 7.19 2.60 0.82
C GLN A 107 6.55 1.47 1.64
N PHE A 108 6.14 1.80 2.85
CA PHE A 108 5.22 0.98 3.62
C PHE A 108 4.11 1.86 4.22
N HIS A 109 2.94 1.26 4.43
CA HIS A 109 1.76 1.94 4.95
C HIS A 109 0.88 0.97 5.75
N PHE A 110 -0.20 1.47 6.34
CA PHE A 110 -0.97 0.69 7.31
C PHE A 110 -2.48 0.77 7.07
N HIS A 111 -3.18 -0.29 7.52
CA HIS A 111 -4.63 -0.42 7.50
C HIS A 111 -5.15 -0.86 8.86
N ALA A 112 -6.21 -0.24 9.35
CA ALA A 112 -6.93 -0.61 10.57
C ALA A 112 -8.44 -0.62 10.33
N PRO A 113 -9.10 -1.77 10.54
CA PRO A 113 -8.52 -3.09 10.81
C PRO A 113 -7.75 -3.65 9.62
N SER A 114 -7.20 -4.88 9.73
CA SER A 114 -6.50 -5.54 8.64
C SER A 114 -7.40 -5.72 7.43
N GLU A 115 -6.78 -5.70 6.24
CA GLU A 115 -7.45 -5.97 4.97
C GLU A 115 -7.56 -7.47 4.73
N ASN A 116 -6.43 -8.20 4.81
CA ASN A 116 -6.44 -9.65 4.73
C ASN A 116 -6.91 -10.28 6.04
N GLU A 117 -7.48 -11.47 5.93
CA GLU A 117 -7.81 -12.34 7.05
C GLU A 117 -6.98 -13.62 6.97
N ILE A 118 -6.68 -14.22 8.11
CA ILE A 118 -6.07 -15.55 8.20
C ILE A 118 -7.06 -16.46 8.97
N ASP A 119 -7.54 -17.52 8.33
CA ASP A 119 -8.57 -18.42 8.85
C ASP A 119 -9.83 -17.72 9.37
N GLY A 120 -10.21 -16.62 8.74
CA GLY A 120 -11.35 -15.79 9.12
C GLY A 120 -11.09 -14.86 10.30
N LYS A 121 -9.86 -14.79 10.78
CA LYS A 121 -9.46 -13.84 11.81
C LYS A 121 -8.99 -12.54 11.14
N GLN A 122 -9.64 -11.45 11.46
CA GLN A 122 -9.20 -10.10 11.17
C GLN A 122 -8.30 -9.60 12.31
N PHE A 123 -7.25 -8.87 11.96
CA PHE A 123 -6.30 -8.30 12.92
C PHE A 123 -6.58 -6.79 13.11
N PRO A 124 -6.22 -6.22 14.26
CA PRO A 124 -6.50 -4.80 14.51
C PRO A 124 -5.68 -3.83 13.64
N LEU A 125 -4.54 -4.29 13.07
CA LEU A 125 -3.70 -3.47 12.20
C LEU A 125 -2.95 -4.39 11.23
N GLU A 126 -2.74 -3.93 9.99
CA GLU A 126 -1.93 -4.57 8.95
C GLU A 126 -0.99 -3.56 8.34
N GLY A 127 0.27 -3.93 8.12
CA GLY A 127 1.26 -3.12 7.41
C GLY A 127 1.57 -3.72 6.04
N HIS A 128 1.62 -2.90 5.00
CA HIS A 128 1.97 -3.29 3.64
C HIS A 128 3.32 -2.69 3.25
N PHE A 129 4.28 -3.52 2.90
CA PHE A 129 5.58 -3.12 2.38
C PHE A 129 5.58 -3.33 0.88
N VAL A 130 5.55 -2.23 0.13
CA VAL A 130 5.38 -2.25 -1.33
C VAL A 130 6.73 -2.21 -2.02
N TYR A 131 7.03 -3.29 -2.73
CA TYR A 131 8.25 -3.47 -3.50
C TYR A 131 7.97 -3.41 -5.01
N LYS A 132 8.96 -2.95 -5.78
CA LYS A 132 8.89 -2.83 -7.24
C LYS A 132 10.18 -3.33 -7.88
N ASN A 133 10.09 -4.13 -8.95
CA ASN A 133 11.25 -4.52 -9.75
C ASN A 133 11.55 -3.52 -10.87
N ALA A 134 12.60 -3.77 -11.64
CA ALA A 134 13.02 -2.91 -12.76
C ALA A 134 11.97 -2.80 -13.87
N ASP A 135 11.16 -3.84 -14.08
CA ASP A 135 10.10 -3.88 -15.10
C ASP A 135 8.79 -3.24 -14.63
N GLY A 136 8.74 -2.77 -13.39
CA GLY A 136 7.56 -2.15 -12.80
C GLY A 136 6.59 -3.13 -12.14
N ALA A 137 6.89 -4.42 -12.10
CA ALA A 137 6.07 -5.40 -11.39
C ALA A 137 6.13 -5.16 -9.88
N LEU A 138 4.99 -5.34 -9.21
CA LEU A 138 4.86 -5.10 -7.78
C LEU A 138 4.77 -6.40 -6.99
N THR A 139 5.37 -6.37 -5.81
CA THR A 139 5.24 -7.37 -4.75
C THR A 139 4.94 -6.66 -3.45
N VAL A 140 4.00 -7.18 -2.67
CA VAL A 140 3.64 -6.63 -1.37
C VAL A 140 3.89 -7.67 -0.29
N ILE A 141 4.67 -7.32 0.73
CA ILE A 141 4.74 -8.07 1.98
C ILE A 141 3.71 -7.47 2.94
N ALA A 142 2.80 -8.31 3.43
CA ALA A 142 1.82 -7.92 4.43
C ALA A 142 2.21 -8.48 5.80
N LEU A 143 2.11 -7.63 6.83
CA LEU A 143 2.45 -7.92 8.21
C LEU A 143 1.24 -7.65 9.10
N MET A 144 0.77 -8.67 9.80
CA MET A 144 -0.31 -8.55 10.76
C MET A 144 0.21 -8.07 12.12
N PHE A 145 -0.56 -7.19 12.76
CA PHE A 145 -0.34 -6.79 14.14
C PHE A 145 -1.50 -7.30 15.00
N GLN A 146 -1.16 -7.92 16.12
CA GLN A 146 -2.13 -8.25 17.15
C GLN A 146 -1.92 -7.37 18.36
N GLU A 147 -2.98 -7.18 19.15
CA GLU A 147 -2.87 -6.45 20.40
C GLU A 147 -1.93 -7.16 21.39
N GLY A 148 -1.03 -6.40 22.01
CA GLY A 148 -0.05 -6.93 22.95
C GLY A 148 0.95 -5.87 23.41
N ALA A 149 2.21 -6.28 23.52
CA ALA A 149 3.29 -5.35 23.89
C ALA A 149 3.46 -4.24 22.84
N ALA A 150 3.85 -3.05 23.30
CA ALA A 150 4.13 -1.93 22.42
C ALA A 150 5.26 -2.24 21.43
N ASN A 151 5.09 -1.84 20.18
CA ASN A 151 6.06 -1.98 19.10
C ASN A 151 6.92 -0.72 19.02
N LEU A 152 8.20 -0.83 19.29
CA LEU A 152 9.10 0.34 19.33
C LEU A 152 9.28 1.03 17.97
N PRO A 153 9.53 0.32 16.84
CA PRO A 153 9.56 0.94 15.53
C PRO A 153 8.26 1.65 15.16
N LEU A 154 7.12 1.05 15.51
CA LEU A 154 5.81 1.66 15.30
C LEU A 154 5.63 2.93 16.15
N ALA A 155 6.07 2.90 17.42
CA ALA A 155 6.06 4.09 18.28
C ALA A 155 6.89 5.23 17.68
N THR A 156 8.06 4.91 17.10
CA THR A 156 8.90 5.89 16.41
C THR A 156 8.19 6.51 15.21
N ALA A 157 7.47 5.71 14.42
CA ALA A 157 6.67 6.19 13.31
C ALA A 157 5.51 7.09 13.80
N TRP A 158 4.77 6.64 14.80
CA TRP A 158 3.58 7.36 15.32
C TRP A 158 3.89 8.71 15.95
N GLN A 159 5.09 8.90 16.50
CA GLN A 159 5.54 10.21 17.02
C GLN A 159 5.74 11.25 15.91
N GLN A 160 5.76 10.84 14.66
CA GLN A 160 6.07 11.69 13.51
C GLN A 160 4.90 11.78 12.52
N ILE A 161 3.73 11.21 12.83
CA ILE A 161 2.57 11.25 11.95
C ILE A 161 2.15 12.69 11.69
N PRO A 162 2.02 13.12 10.42
CA PRO A 162 1.47 14.43 10.09
C PRO A 162 0.00 14.54 10.54
N ALA A 163 -0.31 15.65 11.19
CA ALA A 163 -1.65 15.86 11.77
C ALA A 163 -2.74 16.15 10.72
N ARG A 164 -2.35 16.59 9.52
CA ARG A 164 -3.30 17.01 8.46
C ARG A 164 -3.14 16.12 7.24
N VAL A 165 -4.25 15.88 6.56
CA VAL A 165 -4.29 15.22 5.25
C VAL A 165 -3.43 16.01 4.24
N ASP A 166 -2.78 15.30 3.33
CA ASP A 166 -1.85 15.79 2.31
C ASP A 166 -0.58 16.46 2.86
N GLN A 167 -0.33 16.29 4.16
CA GLN A 167 0.90 16.76 4.77
C GLN A 167 2.01 15.70 4.64
N VAL A 168 3.18 16.16 4.19
CA VAL A 168 4.42 15.39 4.09
C VAL A 168 5.42 15.97 5.06
N GLU A 169 6.02 15.11 5.89
CA GLU A 169 7.08 15.48 6.84
C GLU A 169 8.33 14.64 6.54
N ASP A 170 9.49 15.24 6.67
CA ASP A 170 10.75 14.50 6.66
C ASP A 170 10.89 13.70 7.96
N VAL A 171 11.29 12.44 7.85
CA VAL A 171 11.51 11.57 9.02
C VAL A 171 12.72 12.07 9.80
N ARG A 172 12.47 12.57 11.01
CA ARG A 172 13.50 13.09 11.92
C ARG A 172 14.24 11.99 12.66
N THR A 173 13.50 10.98 13.08
CA THR A 173 14.04 9.79 13.76
C THR A 173 13.82 8.58 12.86
N PRO A 174 14.89 7.94 12.35
CA PRO A 174 14.77 6.80 11.46
C PRO A 174 13.96 5.66 12.09
N ILE A 175 13.05 5.10 11.31
CA ILE A 175 12.24 3.95 11.71
C ILE A 175 13.02 2.69 11.33
N ALA A 176 13.28 1.82 12.31
CA ALA A 176 13.99 0.57 12.09
C ALA A 176 13.11 -0.45 11.36
N ILE A 177 13.10 -0.41 10.01
CA ILE A 177 12.21 -1.22 9.15
C ILE A 177 12.35 -2.71 9.46
N GLN A 178 13.59 -3.21 9.58
CA GLN A 178 13.85 -4.61 9.90
C GLN A 178 13.25 -5.03 11.25
N ALA A 179 13.24 -4.13 12.23
CA ALA A 179 12.68 -4.40 13.55
C ALA A 179 11.15 -4.38 13.62
N LEU A 180 10.46 -3.96 12.54
CA LEU A 180 9.02 -4.15 12.38
C LEU A 180 8.67 -5.60 12.08
N LEU A 181 9.58 -6.36 11.45
CA LEU A 181 9.30 -7.70 10.95
C LEU A 181 9.46 -8.76 12.05
N PRO A 182 8.70 -9.87 12.01
CA PRO A 182 8.87 -10.97 12.93
C PRO A 182 10.21 -11.71 12.67
N THR A 183 10.67 -12.49 13.66
CA THR A 183 11.89 -13.30 13.52
C THR A 183 11.75 -14.38 12.45
N SER A 184 10.57 -15.02 12.36
CA SER A 184 10.27 -15.97 11.29
C SER A 184 9.57 -15.24 10.16
N LEU A 185 10.09 -15.40 8.95
CA LEU A 185 9.56 -14.80 7.73
C LEU A 185 8.80 -15.81 6.87
N ASN A 186 8.24 -16.86 7.48
CA ASN A 186 7.31 -17.76 6.78
C ASN A 186 6.11 -16.97 6.29
N TYR A 187 5.59 -17.33 5.12
CA TYR A 187 4.57 -16.54 4.47
C TYR A 187 3.60 -17.35 3.63
N TYR A 188 2.38 -16.87 3.53
CA TYR A 188 1.43 -17.28 2.50
C TYR A 188 1.67 -16.48 1.24
N ARG A 189 1.56 -17.14 0.08
CA ARG A 189 1.77 -16.51 -1.23
C ARG A 189 0.55 -16.72 -2.12
N PHE A 190 0.11 -15.64 -2.77
CA PHE A 190 -0.95 -15.67 -3.80
C PHE A 190 -0.80 -14.51 -4.79
N SER A 191 -1.48 -14.64 -5.94
CA SER A 191 -1.64 -13.54 -6.89
C SER A 191 -2.88 -12.72 -6.55
N GLY A 192 -2.75 -11.39 -6.56
CA GLY A 192 -3.82 -10.48 -6.22
C GLY A 192 -3.74 -9.14 -6.95
N SER A 193 -4.28 -8.11 -6.31
CA SER A 193 -4.36 -6.74 -6.83
C SER A 193 -3.85 -5.72 -5.83
N LEU A 194 -3.77 -4.46 -6.25
CA LEU A 194 -3.83 -3.34 -5.33
C LEU A 194 -5.16 -3.38 -4.58
N THR A 195 -5.16 -3.00 -3.30
CA THR A 195 -6.35 -2.93 -2.44
C THR A 195 -7.04 -1.57 -2.48
N THR A 196 -6.50 -0.66 -3.28
CA THR A 196 -7.06 0.68 -3.52
C THR A 196 -7.20 0.92 -5.01
N PRO A 197 -8.07 1.84 -5.46
CA PRO A 197 -8.14 2.24 -6.85
C PRO A 197 -6.75 2.54 -7.45
N PRO A 198 -6.45 2.07 -8.65
CA PRO A 198 -7.34 1.45 -9.64
C PRO A 198 -7.51 -0.08 -9.52
N CYS A 199 -7.15 -0.73 -8.41
CA CYS A 199 -7.30 -2.16 -8.15
C CYS A 199 -6.58 -3.05 -9.19
N SER A 200 -5.46 -2.57 -9.75
CA SER A 200 -4.68 -3.28 -10.76
C SER A 200 -4.25 -4.64 -10.28
N GLU A 201 -4.48 -5.67 -11.11
CA GLU A 201 -4.12 -7.06 -10.83
C GLU A 201 -2.65 -7.37 -11.16
N GLY A 202 -2.19 -8.56 -10.85
CA GLY A 202 -0.81 -9.00 -11.10
C GLY A 202 0.16 -8.73 -9.96
N ILE A 203 -0.36 -8.36 -8.78
CA ILE A 203 0.45 -8.15 -7.58
C ILE A 203 0.78 -9.50 -6.94
N ARG A 204 2.06 -9.71 -6.62
CA ARG A 204 2.51 -10.85 -5.81
C ARG A 204 2.34 -10.50 -4.33
N TRP A 205 1.47 -11.20 -3.63
CA TRP A 205 1.24 -11.04 -2.20
C TRP A 205 2.01 -12.07 -1.41
N LEU A 206 2.71 -11.60 -0.37
CA LEU A 206 3.47 -12.37 0.60
C LEU A 206 2.98 -11.98 1.99
N VAL A 207 2.02 -12.73 2.53
CA VAL A 207 1.45 -12.42 3.86
C VAL A 207 2.20 -13.21 4.92
N LEU A 208 2.90 -12.52 5.82
CA LEU A 208 3.67 -13.16 6.88
C LEU A 208 2.74 -13.93 7.84
N GLU A 209 3.10 -15.18 8.14
CA GLU A 209 2.30 -16.05 9.02
C GLU A 209 2.27 -15.56 10.46
N ASN A 210 3.42 -15.04 10.92
CA ASN A 210 3.61 -14.68 12.31
C ASN A 210 3.30 -13.19 12.53
N PRO A 211 2.21 -12.86 13.24
CA PRO A 211 1.93 -11.48 13.58
C PRO A 211 2.96 -10.95 14.60
N VAL A 212 3.19 -9.66 14.55
CA VAL A 212 3.89 -8.92 15.60
C VAL A 212 2.86 -8.27 16.53
N THR A 213 3.32 -7.68 17.64
CA THR A 213 2.43 -6.99 18.58
C THR A 213 2.47 -5.48 18.36
N ALA A 214 1.35 -4.84 18.65
CA ALA A 214 1.22 -3.41 18.89
C ALA A 214 0.34 -3.20 20.13
N SER A 215 0.59 -2.13 20.90
CA SER A 215 -0.29 -1.87 22.04
C SER A 215 -1.65 -1.32 21.59
N ALA A 216 -2.66 -1.45 22.45
CA ALA A 216 -3.98 -0.88 22.19
C ALA A 216 -3.89 0.63 21.91
N GLU A 217 -3.02 1.35 22.62
CA GLU A 217 -2.80 2.77 22.42
C GLU A 217 -2.24 3.07 21.02
N GLN A 218 -1.30 2.26 20.53
CA GLN A 218 -0.73 2.44 19.19
C GLN A 218 -1.76 2.19 18.09
N ILE A 219 -2.58 1.15 18.24
CA ILE A 219 -3.68 0.84 17.31
C ILE A 219 -4.70 1.98 17.30
N ASN A 220 -5.12 2.43 18.50
CA ASN A 220 -6.07 3.52 18.65
C ASN A 220 -5.52 4.86 18.13
N GLN A 221 -4.23 5.13 18.27
CA GLN A 221 -3.60 6.34 17.75
C GLN A 221 -3.70 6.38 16.22
N PHE A 222 -3.39 5.27 15.53
CA PHE A 222 -3.54 5.19 14.08
C PHE A 222 -5.01 5.39 13.66
N SER A 223 -5.93 4.64 14.26
CA SER A 223 -7.37 4.73 13.95
C SER A 223 -7.92 6.15 14.20
N SER A 224 -7.42 6.83 15.23
CA SER A 224 -7.83 8.21 15.54
C SER A 224 -7.35 9.22 14.50
N VAL A 225 -6.18 9.00 13.89
CA VAL A 225 -5.66 9.85 12.81
C VAL A 225 -6.43 9.62 11.51
N MET A 226 -6.82 8.37 11.25
CA MET A 226 -7.58 8.02 10.06
C MET A 226 -9.04 8.45 10.11
N HIS A 227 -9.64 8.58 11.32
CA HIS A 227 -11.04 8.89 11.57
C HIS A 227 -12.07 7.86 11.07
N HIS A 228 -11.67 6.89 10.30
CA HIS A 228 -12.50 5.81 9.72
C HIS A 228 -11.65 4.54 9.54
N ALA A 229 -12.30 3.41 9.35
CA ALA A 229 -11.64 2.19 8.90
C ALA A 229 -11.14 2.39 7.46
N ASN A 230 -9.87 2.03 7.21
CA ASN A 230 -9.24 2.22 5.89
C ASN A 230 -8.88 0.88 5.24
N ASN A 231 -9.74 -0.10 5.38
CA ASN A 231 -9.58 -1.43 4.81
C ASN A 231 -10.67 -1.71 3.76
N ARG A 232 -10.26 -2.25 2.63
CA ARG A 232 -11.18 -2.79 1.62
C ARG A 232 -11.77 -4.11 2.13
N PRO A 233 -13.06 -4.40 1.92
CA PRO A 233 -13.63 -5.72 2.21
C PRO A 233 -12.92 -6.85 1.45
N ILE A 234 -12.90 -8.06 2.04
CA ILE A 234 -12.31 -9.25 1.40
C ILE A 234 -13.00 -9.56 0.08
N GLN A 235 -12.19 -10.04 -0.89
CA GLN A 235 -12.60 -10.35 -2.23
C GLN A 235 -12.68 -11.87 -2.47
N PRO A 236 -13.51 -12.32 -3.39
CA PRO A 236 -13.61 -13.75 -3.70
C PRO A 236 -12.29 -14.34 -4.18
N LEU A 237 -11.97 -15.55 -3.73
CA LEU A 237 -10.73 -16.25 -4.13
C LEU A 237 -10.74 -16.66 -5.62
N ASN A 238 -11.92 -16.95 -6.18
CA ASN A 238 -12.13 -17.28 -7.60
C ASN A 238 -11.20 -18.39 -8.16
N GLY A 239 -10.94 -19.44 -7.40
CA GLY A 239 -10.11 -20.55 -7.83
C GLY A 239 -8.59 -20.28 -7.78
N ARG A 240 -8.16 -19.18 -7.21
CA ARG A 240 -6.73 -18.93 -6.92
C ARG A 240 -6.23 -19.93 -5.88
N ILE A 241 -4.98 -20.31 -6.03
CA ILE A 241 -4.28 -21.17 -5.08
C ILE A 241 -3.47 -20.26 -4.15
N ILE A 242 -3.55 -20.56 -2.86
CA ILE A 242 -2.67 -19.98 -1.83
C ILE A 242 -1.67 -21.07 -1.48
N ILE A 243 -0.39 -20.72 -1.43
CA ILE A 243 0.70 -21.61 -1.01
C ILE A 243 1.39 -21.07 0.24
N HIS A 244 1.95 -21.96 1.05
CA HIS A 244 2.79 -21.63 2.20
C HIS A 244 3.83 -22.71 2.50
#